data_b64b81704330105646db2388b419403b
#
_entry.id   b64b81704330105646db2388b419403b
#
_cell.length_a   1.000
_cell.length_b   1.000
_cell.length_c   1.000
_cell.angle_alpha   90.00
_cell.angle_beta   90.00
_cell.angle_gamma   90.00
#
_symmetry.space_group_name_H-M   'P 1'
#
loop_
_entity.id
_entity.type
_entity.pdbx_description
1 polymer ?
#
loop_
_entity_poly.entity_id
_entity_poly.type
_entity_poly.pdbx_seq_one_letter_code
_entity_poly.pdbx_strand_id
1 'polypeptide(L)'
;QGDADQVPIRAAARPPVPVDVGVGLVIAEGRVLTIKRDAALLKGLWTFLLCEGDSTPEGMARKLGALGMQANRIIPLGEARHVFTHRIWNMQLYRVDLPAMPGRTAGQWADAQTLTGLPLPTAMKAARRAAMDILLKE
;
A
#
# COMPACT_ATOMS: atom_id res chain seq x y z
N GLN A 1 -8.25 -34.12 -21.51
CA GLN A 1 -8.92 -33.80 -21.38
C GLN A 1 -9.09 -33.34 -20.99
N GLY A 2 -8.57 -33.54 -21.35
CA GLY A 2 -9.20 -32.92 -21.26
C GLY A 2 -9.08 -32.38 -20.69
N ASP A 3 -8.83 -32.48 -21.06
CA ASP A 3 -9.24 -31.98 -20.72
C ASP A 3 -9.16 -31.42 -20.22
N ALA A 4 -8.75 -31.53 -20.57
CA ALA A 4 -9.25 -30.91 -20.34
C ALA A 4 -9.16 -30.41 -19.91
N ASP A 5 -8.92 -30.54 -20.22
CA ASP A 5 -9.51 -30.03 -19.89
C ASP A 5 -9.46 -29.61 -19.18
N GLN A 6 -9.07 -29.49 -19.34
CA GLN A 6 -9.68 -28.98 -18.86
C GLN A 6 -9.73 -28.41 -18.03
N VAL A 7 -9.48 -28.30 -18.25
CA VAL A 7 -10.16 -27.71 -17.68
C VAL A 7 -10.23 -27.16 -17.00
N PRO A 8 -10.18 -27.08 -17.13
CA PRO A 8 -10.78 -26.46 -16.63
C PRO A 8 -10.84 -25.83 -16.04
N ILE A 9 -10.72 -25.69 -16.22
CA ILE A 9 -11.03 -25.00 -15.82
C ILE A 9 -11.96 -24.48 -15.28
N ARG A 10 -12.54 -24.43 -14.85
CA ARG A 10 -13.64 -24.01 -14.40
C ARG A 10 -13.61 -23.12 -13.27
N ALA A 11 -13.10 -23.37 -12.10
CA ALA A 11 -12.86 -22.42 -11.03
C ALA A 11 -12.09 -21.23 -11.55
N ALA A 12 -11.28 -21.53 -12.52
CA ALA A 12 -10.55 -20.50 -13.22
C ALA A 12 -11.46 -19.54 -13.99
N ALA A 13 -12.72 -19.90 -14.15
CA ALA A 13 -13.66 -19.05 -14.87
C ALA A 13 -14.11 -17.83 -14.07
N ARG A 14 -13.86 -17.82 -12.74
CA ARG A 14 -14.22 -16.65 -11.95
C ARG A 14 -13.27 -15.50 -12.19
N PRO A 15 -13.79 -14.33 -12.59
CA PRO A 15 -12.92 -13.17 -12.74
C PRO A 15 -12.39 -12.69 -11.38
N PRO A 16 -11.21 -12.07 -11.35
CA PRO A 16 -10.72 -11.48 -10.11
C PRO A 16 -11.66 -10.39 -9.60
N VAL A 17 -11.77 -10.26 -8.30
CA VAL A 17 -12.64 -9.28 -7.65
C VAL A 17 -11.89 -7.94 -7.53
N PRO A 18 -12.42 -6.84 -8.09
CA PRO A 18 -11.78 -5.54 -7.92
C PRO A 18 -11.98 -5.00 -6.51
N VAL A 19 -10.93 -4.42 -5.96
CA VAL A 19 -10.95 -3.80 -4.63
C VAL A 19 -10.26 -2.45 -4.75
N ASP A 20 -10.92 -1.40 -4.25
CA ASP A 20 -10.29 -0.09 -4.16
C ASP A 20 -9.41 -0.03 -2.92
N VAL A 21 -8.19 0.46 -3.09
CA VAL A 21 -7.22 0.50 -1.99
C VAL A 21 -6.56 1.87 -1.94
N GLY A 22 -6.61 2.50 -0.77
CA GLY A 22 -5.81 3.70 -0.52
C GLY A 22 -4.43 3.30 -0.05
N VAL A 23 -3.40 3.88 -0.65
CA VAL A 23 -2.01 3.63 -0.25
C VAL A 23 -1.43 4.92 0.29
N GLY A 24 -1.12 4.94 1.58
CA GLY A 24 -0.61 6.14 2.25
C GLY A 24 0.90 6.10 2.40
N LEU A 25 1.57 7.03 1.73
CA LEU A 25 2.99 7.26 1.93
C LEU A 25 3.10 8.28 3.06
N VAL A 26 3.13 7.78 4.30
CA VAL A 26 3.13 8.61 5.49
C VAL A 26 4.55 9.07 5.77
N ILE A 27 4.77 10.37 5.66
CA ILE A 27 6.10 10.97 5.71
C ILE A 27 6.26 11.76 7.01
N ALA A 28 7.36 11.51 7.71
CA ALA A 28 7.76 12.27 8.89
C ALA A 28 9.28 12.26 8.97
N GLU A 29 9.88 13.42 9.14
CA GLU A 29 11.32 13.59 9.35
C GLU A 29 12.19 12.80 8.36
N GLY A 30 11.82 12.89 7.07
CA GLY A 30 12.59 12.26 6.00
C GLY A 30 12.45 10.75 5.92
N ARG A 31 11.40 10.18 6.53
CA ARG A 31 11.16 8.75 6.54
C ARG A 31 9.72 8.46 6.17
N VAL A 32 9.50 7.25 5.67
CA VAL A 32 8.16 6.78 5.31
C VAL A 32 7.79 5.58 6.18
N LEU A 33 6.52 5.53 6.60
CA LEU A 33 6.01 4.42 7.41
C LEU A 33 5.85 3.18 6.54
N THR A 34 6.43 2.07 6.99
CA THR A 34 6.27 0.76 6.37
C THR A 34 5.68 -0.20 7.38
N ILE A 35 4.84 -1.11 6.89
CA ILE A 35 4.11 -2.05 7.75
C ILE A 35 4.28 -3.45 7.20
N LYS A 36 4.62 -4.39 8.06
CA LYS A 36 4.72 -5.80 7.68
C LYS A 36 3.33 -6.40 7.65
N ARG A 37 3.00 -7.03 6.52
CA ARG A 37 1.67 -7.61 6.33
C ARG A 37 1.47 -8.84 7.21
N ASP A 38 0.30 -8.90 7.86
CA ASP A 38 -0.12 -10.07 8.61
C ASP A 38 -1.42 -10.66 8.05
N ALA A 39 -1.89 -10.17 6.92
CA ALA A 39 -3.04 -10.74 6.20
C ALA A 39 -2.56 -11.83 5.25
N ALA A 40 -3.45 -12.77 4.90
CA ALA A 40 -3.10 -13.90 4.05
C ALA A 40 -2.48 -13.45 2.72
N LEU A 41 -3.04 -12.43 2.10
CA LEU A 41 -2.49 -11.87 0.87
C LEU A 41 -1.23 -11.08 1.22
N LEU A 42 -0.10 -11.43 0.61
CA LEU A 42 1.19 -10.77 0.81
C LEU A 42 1.73 -10.90 2.24
N LYS A 43 1.36 -11.96 2.95
CA LYS A 43 1.80 -12.16 4.33
C LYS A 43 3.31 -12.20 4.43
N GLY A 44 3.85 -11.48 5.41
CA GLY A 44 5.29 -11.44 5.67
C GLY A 44 6.05 -10.43 4.84
N LEU A 45 5.41 -9.83 3.83
CA LEU A 45 6.04 -8.78 3.03
C LEU A 45 5.72 -7.41 3.61
N TRP A 46 6.56 -6.44 3.28
CA TRP A 46 6.36 -5.08 3.75
C TRP A 46 5.52 -4.28 2.75
N THR A 47 4.66 -3.40 3.25
CA THR A 47 3.89 -2.47 2.44
C THR A 47 3.91 -1.10 3.09
N PHE A 48 3.31 -0.12 2.42
CA PHE A 48 2.99 1.16 3.05
C PHE A 48 1.67 1.05 3.79
N LEU A 49 1.13 2.16 4.29
CA LEU A 49 -0.17 2.13 4.95
C LEU A 49 -1.25 1.85 3.92
N LEU A 50 -2.01 0.78 4.12
CA LEU A 50 -3.06 0.38 3.20
C LEU A 50 -4.43 0.59 3.81
N CYS A 51 -5.36 1.09 2.99
CA CYS A 51 -6.76 1.25 3.35
C CYS A 51 -7.57 0.43 2.36
N GLU A 52 -7.74 -0.86 2.66
CA GLU A 52 -8.41 -1.78 1.74
C GLU A 52 -9.91 -1.57 1.79
N GLY A 53 -10.49 -1.40 0.61
CA GLY A 53 -11.93 -1.17 0.48
C GLY A 53 -12.34 0.29 0.44
N ASP A 54 -11.42 1.21 0.71
CA ASP A 54 -11.73 2.65 0.71
C ASP A 54 -10.51 3.43 0.24
N SER A 55 -10.54 3.88 -0.99
CA SER A 55 -9.44 4.63 -1.59
C SER A 55 -9.62 6.15 -1.47
N THR A 56 -10.58 6.61 -0.68
CA THR A 56 -10.85 8.04 -0.55
C THR A 56 -9.91 8.70 0.45
N PRO A 57 -9.71 10.04 0.35
CA PRO A 57 -8.92 10.77 1.35
C PRO A 57 -9.53 10.66 2.75
N GLU A 58 -10.86 10.65 2.84
CA GLU A 58 -11.56 10.50 4.12
C GLU A 58 -11.27 9.15 4.75
N GLY A 59 -11.23 8.08 3.93
CA GLY A 59 -10.87 6.76 4.41
C GLY A 59 -9.44 6.72 4.93
N MET A 60 -8.53 7.39 4.22
CA MET A 60 -7.13 7.49 4.66
C MET A 60 -7.04 8.24 5.99
N ALA A 61 -7.77 9.35 6.14
CA ALA A 61 -7.78 10.11 7.39
C ALA A 61 -8.29 9.28 8.55
N ARG A 62 -9.35 8.50 8.33
CA ARG A 62 -9.88 7.61 9.37
C ARG A 62 -8.87 6.53 9.77
N LYS A 63 -8.18 5.96 8.80
CA LYS A 63 -7.16 4.94 9.07
C LYS A 63 -6.02 5.51 9.91
N LEU A 64 -5.57 6.72 9.55
CA LEU A 64 -4.54 7.42 10.33
C LEU A 64 -5.00 7.67 11.76
N GLY A 65 -6.24 8.15 11.92
CA GLY A 65 -6.80 8.41 13.24
C GLY A 65 -6.88 7.16 14.09
N ALA A 66 -7.23 6.02 13.49
CA ALA A 66 -7.29 4.75 14.20
C ALA A 66 -5.91 4.31 14.70
N LEU A 67 -4.85 4.76 14.03
CA LEU A 67 -3.47 4.46 14.41
C LEU A 67 -2.86 5.55 15.29
N GLY A 68 -3.64 6.54 15.68
CA GLY A 68 -3.16 7.62 16.56
C GLY A 68 -2.37 8.69 15.83
N MET A 69 -2.53 8.81 14.52
CA MET A 69 -1.81 9.80 13.73
C MET A 69 -2.76 10.82 13.13
N GLN A 70 -2.29 12.06 13.03
CA GLN A 70 -3.06 13.12 12.41
C GLN A 70 -2.18 13.84 11.39
N ALA A 71 -2.66 13.86 10.15
CA ALA A 71 -1.90 14.42 9.04
C ALA A 71 -2.08 15.93 8.94
N ASN A 72 -1.00 16.63 8.55
CA ASN A 72 -1.08 18.02 8.14
C ASN A 72 -1.72 18.11 6.76
N ARG A 73 -1.37 17.18 5.88
CA ARG A 73 -1.85 17.16 4.50
C ARG A 73 -1.99 15.73 4.01
N ILE A 74 -3.00 15.51 3.18
CA ILE A 74 -3.18 14.27 2.44
C ILE A 74 -3.34 14.68 0.98
N ILE A 75 -2.36 14.33 0.15
CA ILE A 75 -2.29 14.78 -1.24
C ILE A 75 -2.34 13.58 -2.17
N PRO A 76 -3.30 13.52 -3.10
CA PRO A 76 -3.32 12.42 -4.07
C PRO A 76 -2.12 12.53 -5.02
N LEU A 77 -1.48 11.40 -5.29
CA LEU A 77 -0.30 11.32 -6.13
C LEU A 77 -0.55 10.62 -7.46
N GLY A 78 -1.66 9.91 -7.58
CA GLY A 78 -1.97 9.17 -8.79
C GLY A 78 -2.46 7.78 -8.46
N GLU A 79 -2.67 7.00 -9.49
CA GLU A 79 -3.28 5.69 -9.39
C GLU A 79 -2.34 4.60 -9.86
N ALA A 80 -2.54 3.40 -9.35
CA ALA A 80 -1.83 2.22 -9.77
C ALA A 80 -2.77 1.04 -9.71
N ARG A 81 -2.45 -0.01 -10.44
CA ARG A 81 -3.29 -1.19 -10.49
C ARG A 81 -2.40 -2.43 -10.43
N HIS A 82 -2.83 -3.41 -9.66
CA HIS A 82 -2.12 -4.69 -9.62
C HIS A 82 -3.12 -5.83 -9.64
N VAL A 83 -2.85 -6.82 -10.48
CA VAL A 83 -3.73 -7.98 -10.65
C VAL A 83 -3.11 -9.16 -9.92
N PHE A 84 -3.83 -9.66 -8.93
CA PHE A 84 -3.53 -10.92 -8.26
C PHE A 84 -4.37 -12.02 -8.89
N THR A 85 -4.19 -13.25 -8.43
CA THR A 85 -4.95 -14.38 -8.96
C THR A 85 -6.46 -14.19 -8.77
N HIS A 86 -6.87 -13.73 -7.59
CA HIS A 86 -8.29 -13.64 -7.24
C HIS A 86 -8.77 -12.21 -6.98
N ARG A 87 -7.89 -11.22 -7.08
CA ARG A 87 -8.21 -9.83 -6.77
C ARG A 87 -7.50 -8.89 -7.73
N ILE A 88 -8.09 -7.72 -7.92
CA ILE A 88 -7.46 -6.61 -8.59
C ILE A 88 -7.45 -5.45 -7.60
N TRP A 89 -6.28 -4.92 -7.29
CA TRP A 89 -6.18 -3.72 -6.48
C TRP A 89 -6.16 -2.50 -7.38
N ASN A 90 -7.18 -1.67 -7.26
CA ASN A 90 -7.22 -0.35 -7.86
C ASN A 90 -6.77 0.63 -6.79
N MET A 91 -5.52 1.07 -6.89
CA MET A 91 -4.89 1.83 -5.82
C MET A 91 -4.90 3.33 -6.11
N GLN A 92 -5.21 4.11 -5.10
CA GLN A 92 -5.02 5.55 -5.10
C GLN A 92 -3.88 5.85 -4.13
N LEU A 93 -2.80 6.42 -4.64
CA LEU A 93 -1.64 6.76 -3.84
C LEU A 93 -1.82 8.13 -3.23
N TYR A 94 -1.42 8.28 -1.97
CA TYR A 94 -1.47 9.56 -1.25
C TYR A 94 -0.13 9.84 -0.59
N ARG A 95 0.30 11.10 -0.67
CA ARG A 95 1.34 11.60 0.22
C ARG A 95 0.65 12.11 1.48
N VAL A 96 1.09 11.62 2.63
CA VAL A 96 0.54 11.99 3.93
C VAL A 96 1.66 12.62 4.74
N ASP A 97 1.57 13.93 5.00
CA ASP A 97 2.60 14.63 5.76
C ASP A 97 2.17 14.75 7.22
N LEU A 98 3.01 14.27 8.12
CA LEU A 98 2.80 14.43 9.55
C LEU A 98 3.60 15.62 10.06
N PRO A 99 3.11 16.32 11.11
CA PRO A 99 3.85 17.45 11.70
C PRO A 99 5.16 17.02 12.35
N ALA A 100 5.20 15.80 12.87
CA ALA A 100 6.38 15.30 13.56
C ALA A 100 6.32 13.79 13.61
N MET A 101 7.46 13.15 13.89
CA MET A 101 7.53 11.71 14.10
C MET A 101 6.68 11.35 15.31
N PRO A 102 5.69 10.45 15.15
CA PRO A 102 4.89 10.02 16.30
C PRO A 102 5.73 9.22 17.29
N GLY A 103 5.33 9.25 18.56
CA GLY A 103 6.08 8.56 19.59
C GLY A 103 6.03 7.05 19.45
N ARG A 104 4.91 6.52 18.99
CA ARG A 104 4.76 5.07 18.85
C ARG A 104 3.79 4.77 17.72
N THR A 105 4.19 3.89 16.79
CA THR A 105 3.34 3.46 15.70
C THR A 105 3.57 1.98 15.41
N ALA A 106 2.59 1.35 14.78
CA ALA A 106 2.78 0.02 14.21
C ALA A 106 3.68 0.17 12.98
N GLY A 107 4.64 -0.74 12.81
CA GLY A 107 5.50 -0.74 11.64
C GLY A 107 6.82 -0.05 11.90
N GLN A 108 7.53 0.22 10.82
CA GLN A 108 8.87 0.82 10.87
C GLN A 108 8.95 2.04 9.96
N TRP A 109 9.72 3.02 10.41
CA TRP A 109 10.01 4.22 9.62
C TRP A 109 11.29 3.98 8.85
N ALA A 110 11.23 4.14 7.54
CA ALA A 110 12.34 3.85 6.64
C ALA A 110 12.78 5.11 5.91
N ASP A 111 14.08 5.40 5.96
CA ASP A 111 14.67 6.39 5.07
C ASP A 111 14.86 5.79 3.68
N ALA A 112 15.39 6.58 2.74
CA ALA A 112 15.54 6.13 1.36
C ALA A 112 16.43 4.89 1.26
N GLN A 113 17.51 4.85 2.03
CA GLN A 113 18.43 3.73 2.01
C GLN A 113 17.80 2.45 2.54
N THR A 114 17.10 2.55 3.67
CA THR A 114 16.39 1.42 4.26
C THR A 114 15.31 0.91 3.33
N LEU A 115 14.55 1.83 2.73
CA LEU A 115 13.46 1.47 1.81
C LEU A 115 13.96 0.68 0.62
N THR A 116 15.14 1.03 0.11
CA THR A 116 15.75 0.32 -1.02
C THR A 116 15.95 -1.15 -0.70
N GLY A 117 16.27 -1.49 0.54
CA GLY A 117 16.54 -2.87 0.96
C GLY A 117 15.34 -3.64 1.47
N LEU A 118 14.18 -3.01 1.61
CA LEU A 118 13.01 -3.73 2.13
C LEU A 118 12.37 -4.64 1.07
N PRO A 119 11.93 -5.84 1.46
CA PRO A 119 11.25 -6.76 0.54
C PRO A 119 9.80 -6.32 0.33
N LEU A 120 9.61 -5.38 -0.59
CA LEU A 120 8.29 -4.92 -0.99
C LEU A 120 7.76 -5.76 -2.15
N PRO A 121 6.47 -6.13 -2.14
CA PRO A 121 5.90 -6.89 -3.25
C PRO A 121 5.77 -6.03 -4.50
N THR A 122 5.63 -6.69 -5.65
CA THR A 122 5.46 -6.01 -6.93
C THR A 122 4.26 -5.06 -6.91
N ALA A 123 3.21 -5.42 -6.15
CA ALA A 123 2.03 -4.56 -6.02
C ALA A 123 2.37 -3.17 -5.47
N MET A 124 3.47 -3.02 -4.74
CA MET A 124 3.91 -1.76 -4.17
C MET A 124 4.94 -1.02 -5.05
N LYS A 125 5.16 -1.48 -6.28
CA LYS A 125 6.22 -0.91 -7.13
C LYS A 125 6.00 0.58 -7.40
N ALA A 126 4.79 0.96 -7.78
CA ALA A 126 4.49 2.37 -8.06
C ALA A 126 4.57 3.21 -6.78
N ALA A 127 4.06 2.68 -5.67
CA ALA A 127 4.11 3.37 -4.39
C ALA A 127 5.56 3.54 -3.92
N ARG A 128 6.40 2.52 -4.09
CA ARG A 128 7.81 2.61 -3.73
C ARG A 128 8.52 3.69 -4.54
N ARG A 129 8.25 3.75 -5.83
CA ARG A 129 8.84 4.78 -6.68
C ARG A 129 8.44 6.18 -6.22
N ALA A 130 7.16 6.37 -5.91
CA ALA A 130 6.69 7.66 -5.42
C ALA A 130 7.32 8.01 -4.07
N ALA A 131 7.43 7.04 -3.16
CA ALA A 131 8.06 7.26 -1.86
C ALA A 131 9.53 7.64 -2.01
N MET A 132 10.26 6.94 -2.87
CA MET A 132 11.66 7.26 -3.12
C MET A 132 11.83 8.67 -3.68
N ASP A 133 10.96 9.08 -4.60
CA ASP A 133 10.98 10.44 -5.13
C ASP A 133 10.82 11.48 -4.01
N ILE A 134 9.87 11.24 -3.12
CA ILE A 134 9.62 12.15 -2.00
C ILE A 134 10.84 12.21 -1.09
N LEU A 135 11.35 11.05 -0.68
CA LEU A 135 12.45 10.98 0.30
C LEU A 135 13.74 11.58 -0.25
N LEU A 136 14.01 11.41 -1.55
CA LEU A 136 15.23 11.89 -2.15
C LEU A 136 15.20 13.39 -2.44
N LYS A 137 14.02 13.99 -2.48
CA LYS A 137 13.86 15.42 -2.73
C LYS A 137 13.72 16.25 -1.46
N GLU A 138 13.56 15.60 -0.33
CA GLU A 138 13.35 16.30 0.94
C GLU A 138 14.66 16.69 1.63
#